data_68f932d1fd92fc00bc67740ffec084c3
#
_entry.id   68f932d1fd92fc00bc67740ffec084c3
#
_cell.length_a   1.000
_cell.length_b   1.000
_cell.length_c   1.000
_cell.angle_alpha   90.00
_cell.angle_beta   90.00
_cell.angle_gamma   90.00
#
_symmetry.space_group_name_H-M   'P 1'
#
loop_
_entity.id
_entity.type
_entity.pdbx_description
1 polymer ?
#
loop_
_entity_poly.entity_id
_entity_poly.type
_entity_poly.pdbx_seq_one_letter_code
_entity_poly.pdbx_strand_id
1 'polypeptide(L)'
;GQLEAPRASESSINAQKKAYGIPTDLQATDARTTQMVWGPGTFGYSPLALRLFKLEQGVPINLDKVHFDTEHHGAPGGDNFMEGSLDVRMISSFGLNATTLVSNTNTSMSTEEGDGFGLA
;
A
#
# COMPACT_ATOMS: atom_id res chain seq x y z
N GLY A 1 -18.80 -26.36 -9.47
CA GLY A 1 -18.54 -26.11 -9.01
C GLY A 1 -18.38 -26.16 -7.94
N GLN A 2 -18.35 -26.53 -7.90
CA GLN A 2 -18.17 -26.46 -7.00
C GLN A 2 -17.95 -25.39 -6.42
N LEU A 3 -18.41 -25.27 -5.74
CA LEU A 3 -18.20 -24.26 -5.17
C LEU A 3 -17.34 -24.39 -4.17
N GLU A 4 -16.28 -23.93 -4.23
CA GLU A 4 -15.44 -24.00 -3.20
C GLU A 4 -15.49 -22.75 -2.43
N ALA A 5 -14.87 -22.66 -1.30
CA ALA A 5 -14.79 -21.46 -0.54
C ALA A 5 -14.17 -20.39 -1.39
N PRO A 6 -14.59 -19.17 -1.26
CA PRO A 6 -13.97 -18.10 -2.03
C PRO A 6 -12.51 -18.02 -1.73
N ARG A 7 -11.72 -17.88 -2.75
CA ARG A 7 -10.31 -17.70 -2.59
C ARG A 7 -10.06 -16.29 -2.13
N ALA A 8 -8.88 -16.07 -1.57
CA ALA A 8 -8.54 -14.75 -1.09
C ALA A 8 -8.68 -13.71 -2.18
N SER A 9 -8.31 -14.05 -3.41
CA SER A 9 -8.41 -13.10 -4.49
C SER A 9 -9.85 -12.73 -4.81
N GLU A 10 -10.79 -13.58 -4.45
CA GLU A 10 -12.18 -13.25 -4.72
C GLU A 10 -12.79 -12.44 -3.61
N SER A 11 -12.22 -12.50 -2.42
CA SER A 11 -12.78 -11.77 -1.31
C SER A 11 -11.97 -10.54 -0.95
N SER A 12 -11.01 -10.16 -1.77
CA SER A 12 -10.15 -9.05 -1.45
C SER A 12 -10.08 -8.04 -2.57
N ILE A 13 -8.91 -7.91 -3.17
CA ILE A 13 -8.67 -6.80 -4.08
C ILE A 13 -9.59 -6.85 -5.31
N ASN A 14 -9.55 -7.96 -6.03
CA ASN A 14 -10.35 -8.02 -7.26
C ASN A 14 -11.83 -8.05 -6.99
N ALA A 15 -12.25 -8.66 -5.90
CA ALA A 15 -13.65 -8.64 -5.54
C ALA A 15 -14.11 -7.24 -5.16
N GLN A 16 -13.27 -6.49 -4.48
CA GLN A 16 -13.59 -5.12 -4.13
C GLN A 16 -13.67 -4.25 -5.37
N LYS A 17 -12.76 -4.44 -6.30
CA LYS A 17 -12.80 -3.68 -7.55
C LYS A 17 -14.10 -3.96 -8.29
N LYS A 18 -14.49 -5.22 -8.38
CA LYS A 18 -15.72 -5.56 -9.07
C LYS A 18 -16.93 -4.96 -8.38
N ALA A 19 -16.94 -4.96 -7.05
CA ALA A 19 -18.05 -4.43 -6.30
C ALA A 19 -18.24 -2.94 -6.56
N TYR A 20 -17.18 -2.23 -6.84
CA TYR A 20 -17.25 -0.80 -7.11
C TYR A 20 -17.23 -0.47 -8.59
N GLY A 21 -17.33 -1.48 -9.44
CA GLY A 21 -17.37 -1.23 -10.87
C GLY A 21 -16.02 -0.83 -11.46
N ILE A 22 -14.92 -1.20 -10.80
CA ILE A 22 -13.59 -0.87 -11.27
C ILE A 22 -13.04 -2.07 -12.04
N PRO A 23 -12.66 -1.89 -13.32
CA PRO A 23 -12.06 -3.01 -14.05
C PRO A 23 -10.80 -3.47 -13.34
N THR A 24 -10.64 -4.77 -13.24
CA THR A 24 -9.51 -5.31 -12.45
C THR A 24 -8.17 -5.02 -13.10
N ASP A 25 -8.16 -4.70 -14.40
CA ASP A 25 -6.92 -4.39 -15.09
C ASP A 25 -6.75 -2.89 -15.35
N LEU A 26 -7.59 -2.07 -14.75
CA LEU A 26 -7.44 -0.63 -14.90
C LEU A 26 -6.10 -0.19 -14.32
N GLN A 27 -5.35 0.55 -15.11
CA GLN A 27 -4.04 0.98 -14.66
C GLN A 27 -3.72 2.37 -15.18
N ALA A 28 -2.79 3.03 -14.51
CA ALA A 28 -2.35 4.34 -14.93
C ALA A 28 -1.67 4.24 -16.28
N THR A 29 -1.97 5.19 -17.13
CA THR A 29 -1.36 5.22 -18.47
C THR A 29 -0.36 6.35 -18.62
N ASP A 30 -0.28 7.24 -17.65
CA ASP A 30 0.68 8.33 -17.67
C ASP A 30 1.77 8.02 -16.64
N ALA A 31 3.01 7.97 -17.10
CA ALA A 31 4.13 7.60 -16.23
C ALA A 31 4.33 8.58 -15.09
N ARG A 32 3.73 9.76 -15.15
CA ARG A 32 3.85 10.74 -14.08
C ARG A 32 2.82 10.55 -12.99
N THR A 33 1.88 9.64 -13.16
CA THR A 33 0.85 9.41 -12.16
C THR A 33 1.49 8.92 -10.87
N THR A 34 1.25 9.63 -9.79
CA THR A 34 1.88 9.33 -8.50
C THR A 34 0.84 9.37 -7.41
N GLN A 35 0.99 8.50 -6.46
CA GLN A 35 0.17 8.50 -5.25
C GLN A 35 1.10 8.31 -4.06
N MET A 36 0.66 8.67 -2.88
CA MET A 36 1.53 8.63 -1.72
C MET A 36 0.78 8.21 -0.48
N VAL A 37 1.46 7.46 0.38
CA VAL A 37 1.00 7.21 1.74
C VAL A 37 2.06 7.80 2.67
N TRP A 38 1.62 8.27 3.82
CA TRP A 38 2.50 8.96 4.73
C TRP A 38 2.25 8.50 6.16
N GLY A 39 3.31 8.42 6.92
CA GLY A 39 3.19 8.13 8.33
C GLY A 39 4.48 8.41 9.09
N PRO A 40 4.38 8.51 10.40
CA PRO A 40 5.55 8.80 11.23
C PRO A 40 6.09 7.52 11.86
N GLY A 41 7.25 7.65 12.48
CA GLY A 41 7.78 6.61 13.35
C GLY A 41 8.12 5.34 12.64
N THR A 42 7.41 4.28 12.97
CA THR A 42 7.68 2.96 12.43
C THR A 42 6.91 2.67 11.14
N PHE A 43 6.21 3.65 10.61
CA PHE A 43 5.40 3.50 9.39
C PHE A 43 6.27 3.01 8.23
N GLY A 44 5.83 1.93 7.60
CA GLY A 44 6.60 1.39 6.50
C GLY A 44 5.96 0.10 5.99
N TYR A 45 6.71 -0.63 5.19
CA TYR A 45 6.22 -1.89 4.66
C TYR A 45 7.40 -2.78 4.31
N SER A 46 7.12 -4.07 4.14
CA SER A 46 8.12 -5.03 3.68
C SER A 46 7.90 -5.27 2.20
N PRO A 47 8.89 -4.97 1.36
CA PRO A 47 8.74 -5.23 -0.07
C PRO A 47 8.46 -6.70 -0.37
N LEU A 48 9.06 -7.61 0.37
CA LEU A 48 8.81 -9.01 0.15
C LEU A 48 7.38 -9.39 0.52
N ALA A 49 6.90 -8.91 1.65
CA ALA A 49 5.54 -9.20 2.08
C ALA A 49 4.52 -8.61 1.11
N LEU A 50 4.80 -7.44 0.58
CA LEU A 50 3.93 -6.82 -0.41
C LEU A 50 3.85 -7.67 -1.67
N ARG A 51 5.01 -8.16 -2.13
CA ARG A 51 5.04 -8.98 -3.33
C ARG A 51 4.26 -10.27 -3.12
N LEU A 52 4.45 -10.91 -1.98
CA LEU A 52 3.72 -12.14 -1.69
C LEU A 52 2.22 -11.89 -1.59
N PHE A 53 1.83 -10.79 -0.99
CA PHE A 53 0.43 -10.42 -0.92
C PHE A 53 -0.17 -10.29 -2.32
N LYS A 54 0.52 -9.59 -3.21
CA LYS A 54 0.01 -9.37 -4.56
C LYS A 54 -0.07 -10.65 -5.34
N LEU A 55 0.91 -11.52 -5.19
CA LEU A 55 0.87 -12.82 -5.84
C LEU A 55 -0.33 -13.62 -5.36
N GLU A 56 -0.57 -13.61 -4.07
CA GLU A 56 -1.69 -14.34 -3.52
C GLU A 56 -3.01 -13.77 -3.97
N GLN A 57 -3.10 -12.46 -4.10
CA GLN A 57 -4.33 -11.80 -4.49
C GLN A 57 -4.56 -11.74 -5.99
N GLY A 58 -3.62 -12.21 -6.78
CA GLY A 58 -3.76 -12.13 -8.22
C GLY A 58 -3.55 -10.74 -8.79
N VAL A 59 -2.84 -9.89 -8.06
CA VAL A 59 -2.54 -8.54 -8.51
C VAL A 59 -1.21 -8.57 -9.27
N PRO A 60 -1.12 -7.95 -10.44
CA PRO A 60 0.12 -8.00 -11.21
C PRO A 60 1.28 -7.38 -10.48
N ILE A 61 2.40 -8.10 -10.40
CA ILE A 61 3.58 -7.57 -9.75
C ILE A 61 4.50 -6.84 -10.72
N ASN A 62 4.33 -7.06 -12.00
CA ASN A 62 5.14 -6.35 -12.99
C ASN A 62 4.72 -4.88 -13.13
N LEU A 63 3.63 -4.49 -12.51
CA LEU A 63 3.18 -3.11 -12.51
C LEU A 63 3.49 -2.40 -11.19
N ASP A 64 4.24 -3.07 -10.31
CA ASP A 64 4.56 -2.46 -9.04
C ASP A 64 5.62 -1.38 -9.18
N LYS A 65 5.33 -0.22 -8.62
CA LYS A 65 6.25 0.90 -8.61
C LYS A 65 6.18 1.54 -7.23
N VAL A 66 6.51 0.76 -6.20
CA VAL A 66 6.38 1.20 -4.82
C VAL A 66 7.76 1.38 -4.23
N HIS A 67 8.01 2.54 -3.65
CA HIS A 67 9.28 2.76 -2.99
C HIS A 67 9.16 3.91 -2.00
N PHE A 68 10.12 3.95 -1.07
CA PHE A 68 10.17 5.04 -0.11
C PHE A 68 10.74 6.27 -0.79
N ASP A 69 10.18 7.43 -0.46
CA ASP A 69 10.77 8.68 -0.92
C ASP A 69 11.53 9.38 0.22
N THR A 70 11.71 8.69 1.34
CA THR A 70 12.47 9.20 2.49
C THR A 70 13.54 8.17 2.87
N GLU A 71 14.54 8.63 3.61
CA GLU A 71 15.59 7.71 4.04
C GLU A 71 15.13 6.77 5.13
N HIS A 72 14.21 7.21 5.95
CA HIS A 72 13.72 6.39 7.05
C HIS A 72 12.61 5.49 6.52
N HIS A 73 12.76 4.19 6.73
CA HIS A 73 11.86 3.21 6.15
C HIS A 73 10.96 2.50 7.16
N GLY A 74 10.88 3.02 8.37
CA GLY A 74 10.05 2.40 9.38
C GLY A 74 10.75 1.24 10.06
N ALA A 75 10.01 0.49 10.85
CA ALA A 75 10.59 -0.60 11.60
C ALA A 75 9.56 -1.73 11.75
N PRO A 76 9.88 -2.92 11.25
CA PRO A 76 8.98 -4.05 11.41
C PRO A 76 8.70 -4.30 12.89
N GLY A 77 7.45 -4.61 13.18
CA GLY A 77 7.05 -4.86 14.55
C GLY A 77 6.71 -3.61 15.33
N GLY A 78 6.91 -2.43 14.75
CA GLY A 78 6.56 -1.20 15.43
C GLY A 78 5.09 -0.86 15.29
N ASP A 79 4.67 0.15 16.04
CA ASP A 79 3.26 0.47 16.14
C ASP A 79 2.62 0.86 14.83
N ASN A 80 3.33 1.59 14.01
CA ASN A 80 2.76 2.08 12.77
C ASN A 80 3.12 1.26 11.54
N PHE A 81 3.87 0.18 11.73
CA PHE A 81 4.31 -0.61 10.58
C PHE A 81 3.14 -1.38 9.96
N MET A 82 2.24 -1.88 10.78
CA MET A 82 1.10 -2.59 10.26
C MET A 82 0.20 -1.66 9.46
N GLU A 83 -0.01 -0.44 9.96
CA GLU A 83 -0.81 0.53 9.24
C GLU A 83 -0.19 0.84 7.89
N GLY A 84 1.12 1.06 7.86
CA GLY A 84 1.81 1.35 6.61
C GLY A 84 1.71 0.19 5.63
N SER A 85 1.85 -1.01 6.14
CA SER A 85 1.76 -2.20 5.29
C SER A 85 0.37 -2.33 4.66
N LEU A 86 -0.67 -2.07 5.44
CA LEU A 86 -2.03 -2.14 4.91
C LEU A 86 -2.28 -1.04 3.89
N ASP A 87 -1.83 0.18 4.18
CA ASP A 87 -2.04 1.29 3.28
C ASP A 87 -1.36 1.06 1.95
N VAL A 88 -0.12 0.57 1.98
CA VAL A 88 0.63 0.33 0.76
C VAL A 88 -0.01 -0.78 -0.06
N ARG A 89 -0.46 -1.85 0.59
CA ARG A 89 -1.13 -2.93 -0.12
C ARG A 89 -2.37 -2.46 -0.85
N MET A 90 -3.17 -1.64 -0.18
CA MET A 90 -4.42 -1.20 -0.75
C MET A 90 -4.19 -0.18 -1.87
N ILE A 91 -3.40 0.85 -1.61
CA ILE A 91 -3.27 1.90 -2.58
C ILE A 91 -2.53 1.44 -3.84
N SER A 92 -1.51 0.58 -3.69
CA SER A 92 -0.77 0.12 -4.84
C SER A 92 -1.51 -0.97 -5.61
N SER A 93 -2.43 -1.67 -4.96
CA SER A 93 -3.21 -2.69 -5.64
C SER A 93 -4.38 -2.09 -6.41
N PHE A 94 -4.92 -0.98 -5.93
CA PHE A 94 -5.99 -0.30 -6.64
C PHE A 94 -5.44 0.64 -7.71
N GLY A 95 -4.35 1.33 -7.41
CA GLY A 95 -3.74 2.24 -8.37
C GLY A 95 -2.64 1.56 -9.15
N LEU A 96 -2.97 0.59 -9.96
CA LEU A 96 -1.99 -0.17 -10.71
C LEU A 96 -1.19 0.72 -11.64
N ASN A 97 0.09 0.46 -11.70
CA ASN A 97 1.03 1.14 -12.59
C ASN A 97 1.25 2.61 -12.25
N ALA A 98 0.69 3.10 -11.17
CA ALA A 98 1.02 4.43 -10.66
C ALA A 98 2.24 4.28 -9.76
N THR A 99 3.06 5.30 -9.70
CA THR A 99 4.18 5.31 -8.76
C THR A 99 3.61 5.55 -7.38
N THR A 100 3.88 4.65 -6.45
CA THR A 100 3.42 4.75 -5.09
C THR A 100 4.59 5.11 -4.19
N LEU A 101 4.52 6.27 -3.57
CA LEU A 101 5.56 6.73 -2.68
C LEU A 101 5.15 6.49 -1.25
N VAL A 102 6.10 6.00 -0.46
CA VAL A 102 5.88 5.75 0.96
C VAL A 102 6.76 6.74 1.69
N SER A 103 6.14 7.67 2.40
CA SER A 103 6.86 8.77 3.02
C SER A 103 6.81 8.61 4.53
N ASN A 104 7.96 8.62 5.16
CA ASN A 104 8.06 8.50 6.60
C ASN A 104 8.78 9.71 7.17
N THR A 105 8.13 10.44 8.08
CA THR A 105 8.71 11.65 8.61
C THR A 105 9.78 11.39 9.66
N ASN A 106 9.92 10.13 10.09
CA ASN A 106 10.93 9.77 11.09
C ASN A 106 10.73 10.51 12.41
N THR A 107 9.50 10.86 12.75
CA THR A 107 9.20 11.47 14.01
C THR A 107 8.12 10.67 14.69
N SER A 108 8.11 10.68 16.02
CA SER A 108 7.03 10.01 16.71
C SER A 108 5.83 10.95 16.70
N MET A 109 4.68 10.38 16.99
CA MET A 109 3.47 11.17 17.10
C MET A 109 3.51 11.87 18.42
N SER A 110 4.10 13.03 18.44
CA SER A 110 4.26 13.75 19.66
C SER A 110 3.16 14.75 19.83
N THR A 111 2.57 14.79 20.99
CA THR A 111 1.55 15.74 21.21
C THR A 111 2.09 17.10 21.50
N GLU A 112 3.35 17.18 21.88
CA GLU A 112 3.84 18.44 22.17
C GLU A 112 4.07 19.28 21.02
N GLU A 113 4.57 18.70 19.98
CA GLU A 113 4.77 19.44 18.79
C GLU A 113 3.58 19.36 17.96
N GLY A 114 2.51 18.97 18.49
CA GLY A 114 1.37 18.89 17.70
C GLY A 114 1.35 17.70 16.86
N ASP A 115 2.33 16.85 16.99
CA ASP A 115 2.24 15.60 16.34
C ASP A 115 3.00 15.48 15.07
N GLY A 116 3.10 14.29 14.56
CA GLY A 116 3.80 14.02 13.36
C GLY A 116 3.14 14.57 12.12
N PHE A 117 1.91 15.01 12.26
CA PHE A 117 1.23 15.60 11.13
C PHE A 117 1.51 17.08 11.03
N GLY A 118 2.15 17.63 12.00
CA GLY A 118 2.48 19.02 11.97
C GLY A 118 3.35 19.37 10.84
N LEU A 119 4.22 18.54 10.49
CA LEU A 119 4.98 18.72 9.33
C LEU A 119 5.41 20.10 9.12
N ALA A 120 5.66 20.76 10.06
CA ALA A 120 5.95 22.15 9.90
C ALA A 120 7.12 22.42 9.04
#